data_524eb56f81f38ac2691908eec876e9ae
#
_entry.id   524eb56f81f38ac2691908eec876e9ae
#
_cell.length_a   1.000
_cell.length_b   1.000
_cell.length_c   1.000
_cell.angle_alpha   90.00
_cell.angle_beta   90.00
_cell.angle_gamma   90.00
#
_symmetry.space_group_name_H-M   'P 1'
#
loop_
_entity.id
_entity.type
_entity.pdbx_description
1 polymer ?
#
loop_
_entity_poly.entity_id
_entity_poly.type
_entity_poly.pdbx_seq_one_letter_code
_entity_poly.pdbx_strand_id
1 'polypeptide(L)'
;MNTHPSPHASAAPRPTAGSRAARHLHGFPYATVQLDRNGAPVDPAELRQAMSELSTLDPSDVLVLVHGWNATRASAEARYGRYLGHARTLIDGRLAQDLRGRRFAVIGLVWPSIPESLQSPTDASADDVRAAAQEAFPHDAELLRAVRAGQVPDREHVERLIDHVTESEIFTQEPDLPGREPGRASLRGEALDLGTLWRDIVVWASYYEMRERAGRIGESGGRGLVRDIQKAAPSARVHLLGHSFGARLVASVARGPNGDPPLTLASLHLLQGAFSHFGFGAATGPAPEGYFRPVLTNRVVTGPILVTHTGNDLALSILYTLASTFAGHTRSVRGVNPFGAIGVTGALNAGAQRFVLDAAAPLTFGNGQIYNLQSDAVIPNHGDVEQLDVVRAVLRGISVT
;
A
#
# COMPACT_ATOMS: atom_id res chain seq x y z
N MET A 1 29.33 -73.11 8.97
CA MET A 1 28.17 -72.21 8.81
C MET A 1 28.72 -70.79 8.57
N ASN A 2 28.77 -70.40 7.30
CA ASN A 2 29.32 -69.08 6.88
C ASN A 2 28.21 -68.07 6.81
N THR A 3 28.27 -67.03 7.59
CA THR A 3 27.40 -65.83 7.46
C THR A 3 28.21 -64.71 6.82
N HIS A 4 27.88 -64.38 5.59
CA HIS A 4 28.39 -63.19 4.89
C HIS A 4 27.70 -61.94 5.39
N PRO A 5 28.41 -60.79 5.60
CA PRO A 5 27.80 -59.50 5.79
C PRO A 5 27.36 -58.87 4.46
N SER A 6 26.16 -58.32 4.42
CA SER A 6 25.60 -57.55 3.28
C SER A 6 26.35 -56.23 3.05
N PRO A 7 26.50 -55.80 1.80
CA PRO A 7 27.16 -54.53 1.51
C PRO A 7 26.28 -53.32 1.83
N HIS A 8 26.86 -52.32 2.49
CA HIS A 8 26.26 -51.00 2.74
C HIS A 8 25.89 -50.34 1.41
N ALA A 9 24.61 -50.02 1.23
CA ALA A 9 24.14 -49.17 0.15
C ALA A 9 24.68 -47.75 0.36
N SER A 10 25.55 -47.32 -0.52
CA SER A 10 26.01 -45.93 -0.63
C SER A 10 24.85 -45.03 -1.03
N ALA A 11 24.44 -44.13 -0.17
CA ALA A 11 23.44 -43.10 -0.48
C ALA A 11 23.98 -42.18 -1.59
N ALA A 12 23.26 -42.12 -2.70
CA ALA A 12 23.57 -41.17 -3.78
C ALA A 12 23.61 -39.72 -3.25
N PRO A 13 24.53 -38.90 -3.71
CA PRO A 13 24.60 -37.51 -3.27
C PRO A 13 23.31 -36.78 -3.69
N ARG A 14 22.70 -36.05 -2.73
CA ARG A 14 21.58 -35.14 -3.01
C ARG A 14 22.05 -34.13 -4.04
N PRO A 15 21.23 -33.81 -5.08
CA PRO A 15 21.59 -32.81 -6.04
C PRO A 15 21.80 -31.46 -5.29
N THR A 16 22.98 -30.90 -5.44
CA THR A 16 23.30 -29.53 -5.03
C THR A 16 22.29 -28.59 -5.70
N ALA A 17 21.65 -27.73 -4.91
CA ALA A 17 20.73 -26.73 -5.41
C ALA A 17 21.43 -25.90 -6.49
N GLY A 18 21.16 -26.24 -7.75
CA GLY A 18 21.66 -25.47 -8.88
C GLY A 18 21.16 -24.04 -8.76
N SER A 19 22.07 -23.09 -8.90
CA SER A 19 21.77 -21.67 -8.98
C SER A 19 20.63 -21.47 -10.01
N ARG A 20 19.44 -21.20 -9.53
CA ARG A 20 18.31 -20.88 -10.41
C ARG A 20 18.66 -19.52 -11.02
N ALA A 21 18.76 -19.43 -12.35
CA ALA A 21 19.04 -18.17 -13.03
C ALA A 21 18.03 -17.10 -12.55
N ALA A 22 18.51 -15.88 -12.30
CA ALA A 22 17.69 -14.76 -11.85
C ALA A 22 16.47 -14.61 -12.79
N ARG A 23 15.27 -14.58 -12.22
CA ARG A 23 14.04 -14.37 -13.00
C ARG A 23 14.07 -12.96 -13.58
N HIS A 24 13.71 -12.83 -14.84
CA HIS A 24 13.56 -11.52 -15.49
C HIS A 24 12.11 -11.25 -15.84
N LEU A 25 11.70 -9.99 -15.66
CA LEU A 25 10.38 -9.51 -16.04
C LEU A 25 10.58 -8.27 -16.93
N HIS A 26 10.21 -8.39 -18.22
CA HIS A 26 10.49 -7.39 -19.26
C HIS A 26 11.95 -6.89 -19.30
N GLY A 27 12.91 -7.82 -19.13
CA GLY A 27 14.34 -7.52 -19.15
C GLY A 27 14.91 -6.94 -17.86
N PHE A 28 14.10 -6.74 -16.81
CA PHE A 28 14.57 -6.37 -15.47
C PHE A 28 14.80 -7.64 -14.64
N PRO A 29 15.98 -7.79 -13.98
CA PRO A 29 16.14 -8.77 -12.90
C PRO A 29 15.03 -8.54 -11.86
N TYR A 30 14.29 -9.61 -11.52
CA TYR A 30 13.09 -9.51 -10.73
C TYR A 30 13.00 -10.64 -9.70
N ALA A 31 12.72 -10.28 -8.46
CA ALA A 31 12.39 -11.22 -7.40
C ALA A 31 11.07 -10.84 -6.73
N THR A 32 10.30 -11.85 -6.26
CA THR A 32 9.13 -11.65 -5.41
C THR A 32 9.52 -11.93 -3.97
N VAL A 33 9.07 -11.07 -3.05
CA VAL A 33 9.13 -11.31 -1.61
C VAL A 33 7.72 -11.24 -1.06
N GLN A 34 7.27 -12.30 -0.40
CA GLN A 34 5.95 -12.35 0.21
C GLN A 34 6.06 -12.23 1.72
N LEU A 35 5.29 -11.30 2.31
CA LEU A 35 5.18 -11.12 3.76
C LEU A 35 3.84 -11.66 4.26
N ASP A 36 3.83 -12.15 5.49
CA ASP A 36 2.60 -12.52 6.21
C ASP A 36 1.93 -11.29 6.86
N ARG A 37 0.82 -11.53 7.58
CA ARG A 37 0.05 -10.47 8.28
C ARG A 37 0.84 -9.72 9.38
N ASN A 38 1.93 -10.30 9.85
CA ASN A 38 2.80 -9.72 10.88
C ASN A 38 4.05 -9.05 10.27
N GLY A 39 4.20 -9.14 8.94
CA GLY A 39 5.36 -8.63 8.23
C GLY A 39 6.54 -9.59 8.19
N ALA A 40 6.40 -10.84 8.64
CA ALA A 40 7.44 -11.83 8.49
C ALA A 40 7.46 -12.41 7.06
N PRO A 41 8.64 -12.76 6.51
CA PRO A 41 8.72 -13.43 5.21
C PRO A 41 8.01 -14.79 5.26
N VAL A 42 7.06 -15.03 4.33
CA VAL A 42 6.37 -16.31 4.19
C VAL A 42 7.36 -17.42 3.82
N ASP A 43 8.30 -17.12 2.94
CA ASP A 43 9.44 -17.99 2.63
C ASP A 43 10.76 -17.25 2.87
N PRO A 44 11.43 -17.49 4.01
CA PRO A 44 12.74 -16.93 4.28
C PRO A 44 13.83 -17.33 3.29
N ALA A 45 13.67 -18.44 2.55
CA ALA A 45 14.63 -18.85 1.53
C ALA A 45 14.48 -17.99 0.27
N GLU A 46 13.26 -17.64 -0.12
CA GLU A 46 12.99 -16.70 -1.22
C GLU A 46 13.62 -15.33 -0.94
N LEU A 47 13.49 -14.80 0.28
CA LEU A 47 14.12 -13.55 0.69
C LEU A 47 15.65 -13.65 0.63
N ARG A 48 16.27 -14.70 1.18
CA ARG A 48 17.73 -14.87 1.14
C ARG A 48 18.25 -14.97 -0.28
N GLN A 49 17.54 -15.69 -1.16
CA GLN A 49 17.90 -15.80 -2.57
C GLN A 49 17.84 -14.42 -3.24
N ALA A 50 16.77 -13.65 -3.06
CA ALA A 50 16.62 -12.30 -3.61
C ALA A 50 17.79 -11.38 -3.17
N MET A 51 18.18 -11.41 -1.90
CA MET A 51 19.31 -10.62 -1.39
C MET A 51 20.65 -11.08 -1.97
N SER A 52 20.88 -12.39 -2.13
CA SER A 52 22.06 -12.95 -2.77
C SER A 52 22.18 -12.54 -4.24
N GLU A 53 21.05 -12.57 -4.96
CA GLU A 53 20.98 -12.11 -6.36
C GLU A 53 21.29 -10.62 -6.47
N LEU A 54 20.73 -9.77 -5.61
CA LEU A 54 21.02 -8.33 -5.56
C LEU A 54 22.50 -8.07 -5.32
N SER A 55 23.13 -8.78 -4.37
CA SER A 55 24.57 -8.65 -4.08
C SER A 55 25.43 -9.03 -5.27
N THR A 56 25.00 -10.01 -6.08
CA THR A 56 25.73 -10.46 -7.27
C THR A 56 25.56 -9.50 -8.45
N LEU A 57 24.33 -8.96 -8.62
CA LEU A 57 23.97 -8.07 -9.73
C LEU A 57 24.61 -6.67 -9.57
N ASP A 58 24.91 -6.27 -8.34
CA ASP A 58 25.40 -4.91 -8.00
C ASP A 58 24.60 -3.82 -8.76
N PRO A 59 23.29 -3.72 -8.53
CA PRO A 59 22.45 -2.77 -9.25
C PRO A 59 22.76 -1.33 -8.86
N SER A 60 22.57 -0.38 -9.77
CA SER A 60 22.62 1.05 -9.43
C SER A 60 21.32 1.53 -8.79
N ASP A 61 20.23 0.81 -9.05
CA ASP A 61 18.86 1.17 -8.63
C ASP A 61 18.06 -0.08 -8.29
N VAL A 62 17.39 -0.07 -7.14
CA VAL A 62 16.43 -1.11 -6.75
C VAL A 62 15.05 -0.51 -6.64
N LEU A 63 14.11 -0.99 -7.44
CA LEU A 63 12.70 -0.58 -7.39
C LEU A 63 11.88 -1.61 -6.63
N VAL A 64 11.26 -1.20 -5.54
CA VAL A 64 10.32 -2.03 -4.76
C VAL A 64 8.89 -1.65 -5.16
N LEU A 65 8.15 -2.61 -5.71
CA LEU A 65 6.76 -2.45 -6.14
C LEU A 65 5.82 -3.09 -5.12
N VAL A 66 4.78 -2.35 -4.70
CA VAL A 66 3.81 -2.80 -3.68
C VAL A 66 2.38 -2.60 -4.20
N HIS A 67 1.65 -3.71 -4.29
CA HIS A 67 0.26 -3.72 -4.76
C HIS A 67 -0.73 -3.18 -3.71
N GLY A 68 -1.93 -2.85 -4.17
CA GLY A 68 -3.04 -2.38 -3.36
C GLY A 68 -3.86 -3.50 -2.71
N TRP A 69 -5.08 -3.15 -2.32
CA TRP A 69 -6.06 -4.08 -1.77
C TRP A 69 -6.52 -5.09 -2.82
N ASN A 70 -7.05 -6.21 -2.36
CA ASN A 70 -7.69 -7.24 -3.17
C ASN A 70 -6.77 -7.84 -4.25
N ALA A 71 -5.51 -8.14 -3.93
CA ALA A 71 -4.57 -8.73 -4.86
C ALA A 71 -4.01 -10.07 -4.35
N THR A 72 -4.14 -11.10 -5.16
CA THR A 72 -3.39 -12.34 -5.02
C THR A 72 -1.94 -12.15 -5.48
N ARG A 73 -1.03 -13.06 -5.14
CA ARG A 73 0.34 -13.04 -5.66
C ARG A 73 0.37 -12.98 -7.19
N ALA A 74 -0.47 -13.80 -7.85
CA ALA A 74 -0.52 -13.85 -9.32
C ALA A 74 -1.01 -12.53 -9.94
N SER A 75 -2.06 -11.92 -9.37
CA SER A 75 -2.59 -10.64 -9.87
C SER A 75 -1.63 -9.48 -9.61
N ALA A 76 -0.93 -9.48 -8.47
CA ALA A 76 0.12 -8.51 -8.17
C ALA A 76 1.29 -8.61 -9.15
N GLU A 77 1.82 -9.82 -9.40
CA GLU A 77 2.90 -10.05 -10.37
C GLU A 77 2.48 -9.67 -11.80
N ALA A 78 1.24 -9.94 -12.19
CA ALA A 78 0.72 -9.52 -13.50
C ALA A 78 0.67 -7.98 -13.62
N ARG A 79 0.27 -7.28 -12.57
CA ARG A 79 0.27 -5.82 -12.51
C ARG A 79 1.69 -5.25 -12.58
N TYR A 80 2.63 -5.81 -11.82
CA TYR A 80 4.05 -5.44 -11.90
C TYR A 80 4.62 -5.67 -13.29
N GLY A 81 4.20 -6.76 -13.96
CA GLY A 81 4.59 -7.03 -15.35
C GLY A 81 4.14 -5.95 -16.32
N ARG A 82 2.86 -5.51 -16.26
CA ARG A 82 2.38 -4.42 -17.12
C ARG A 82 3.14 -3.12 -16.87
N TYR A 83 3.35 -2.77 -15.60
CA TYR A 83 4.12 -1.60 -15.22
C TYR A 83 5.56 -1.64 -15.79
N LEU A 84 6.26 -2.76 -15.60
CA LEU A 84 7.63 -2.94 -16.09
C LEU A 84 7.73 -3.01 -17.62
N GLY A 85 6.70 -3.53 -18.29
CA GLY A 85 6.60 -3.49 -19.75
C GLY A 85 6.58 -2.06 -20.28
N HIS A 86 5.76 -1.19 -19.70
CA HIS A 86 5.74 0.24 -20.03
C HIS A 86 7.06 0.92 -19.66
N ALA A 87 7.65 0.61 -18.49
CA ALA A 87 8.95 1.16 -18.10
C ALA A 87 10.04 0.81 -19.10
N ARG A 88 10.11 -0.45 -19.58
CA ARG A 88 11.06 -0.88 -20.61
C ARG A 88 10.86 -0.12 -21.90
N THR A 89 9.61 -0.01 -22.38
CA THR A 89 9.27 0.75 -23.59
C THR A 89 9.75 2.21 -23.49
N LEU A 90 9.56 2.86 -22.34
CA LEU A 90 9.98 4.25 -22.15
C LEU A 90 11.50 4.42 -22.07
N ILE A 91 12.21 3.49 -21.40
CA ILE A 91 13.68 3.52 -21.27
C ILE A 91 14.35 3.24 -22.61
N ASP A 92 13.85 2.29 -23.37
CA ASP A 92 14.39 1.96 -24.70
C ASP A 92 14.02 3.02 -25.75
N GLY A 93 12.91 3.73 -25.54
CA GLY A 93 12.47 4.87 -26.32
C GLY A 93 13.25 6.16 -26.06
N ARG A 94 12.65 7.31 -26.41
CA ARG A 94 13.27 8.64 -26.22
C ARG A 94 12.87 9.33 -24.90
N LEU A 95 11.85 8.82 -24.21
CA LEU A 95 11.23 9.52 -23.09
C LEU A 95 11.93 9.32 -21.74
N ALA A 96 12.82 8.33 -21.62
CA ALA A 96 13.62 8.06 -20.42
C ALA A 96 15.06 7.61 -20.76
N GLN A 97 15.68 8.25 -21.74
CA GLN A 97 17.03 7.89 -22.23
C GLN A 97 18.11 8.03 -21.17
N ASP A 98 17.96 8.97 -20.24
CA ASP A 98 18.82 9.21 -19.09
C ASP A 98 18.92 8.02 -18.12
N LEU A 99 18.00 7.08 -18.24
CA LEU A 99 17.99 5.84 -17.45
C LEU A 99 18.63 4.63 -18.16
N ARG A 100 19.01 4.72 -19.43
CA ARG A 100 19.53 3.59 -20.20
C ARG A 100 20.82 2.98 -19.64
N GLY A 101 21.66 3.80 -19.04
CA GLY A 101 22.92 3.35 -18.42
C GLY A 101 22.76 2.79 -17.02
N ARG A 102 21.56 2.84 -16.42
CA ARG A 102 21.33 2.37 -15.06
C ARG A 102 21.05 0.87 -15.03
N ARG A 103 21.62 0.21 -14.02
CA ARG A 103 21.40 -1.22 -13.77
C ARG A 103 20.27 -1.36 -12.73
N PHE A 104 19.06 -1.60 -13.22
CA PHE A 104 17.90 -1.80 -12.36
C PHE A 104 17.80 -3.25 -11.89
N ALA A 105 17.40 -3.43 -10.62
CA ALA A 105 16.78 -4.65 -10.11
C ALA A 105 15.42 -4.31 -9.52
N VAL A 106 14.48 -5.27 -9.54
CA VAL A 106 13.11 -5.04 -9.07
C VAL A 106 12.73 -6.09 -8.04
N ILE A 107 12.15 -5.64 -6.95
CA ILE A 107 11.51 -6.50 -5.94
C ILE A 107 10.01 -6.25 -5.96
N GLY A 108 9.22 -7.29 -6.30
CA GLY A 108 7.77 -7.28 -6.13
C GLY A 108 7.44 -7.71 -4.70
N LEU A 109 6.98 -6.79 -3.87
CA LEU A 109 6.52 -7.11 -2.53
C LEU A 109 5.05 -7.52 -2.58
N VAL A 110 4.74 -8.71 -2.06
CA VAL A 110 3.39 -9.24 -1.92
C VAL A 110 3.04 -9.29 -0.43
N TRP A 111 1.88 -8.76 -0.08
CA TRP A 111 1.39 -8.72 1.29
C TRP A 111 -0.07 -9.19 1.36
N PRO A 112 -0.57 -9.75 2.48
CA PRO A 112 -1.93 -10.25 2.57
C PRO A 112 -2.93 -9.08 2.61
N SER A 113 -3.38 -8.68 1.43
CA SER A 113 -4.23 -7.51 1.19
C SER A 113 -5.71 -7.84 1.08
N ILE A 114 -6.07 -9.10 1.34
CA ILE A 114 -7.45 -9.58 1.30
C ILE A 114 -7.67 -10.50 2.52
N PRO A 115 -8.88 -10.49 3.14
CA PRO A 115 -9.48 -11.72 3.61
C PRO A 115 -9.65 -12.63 2.38
N GLU A 116 -9.23 -13.89 2.43
CA GLU A 116 -9.29 -14.81 1.26
C GLU A 116 -10.70 -14.93 0.65
N SER A 117 -11.70 -14.40 1.33
CA SER A 117 -13.13 -14.45 1.04
C SER A 117 -13.72 -13.24 0.33
N LEU A 118 -13.06 -12.07 0.29
CA LEU A 118 -13.63 -10.86 -0.34
C LEU A 118 -13.01 -10.61 -1.73
N GLN A 119 -13.63 -11.16 -2.77
CA GLN A 119 -13.16 -10.92 -4.15
C GLN A 119 -13.63 -9.57 -4.72
N SER A 120 -14.73 -9.00 -4.23
CA SER A 120 -15.21 -7.65 -4.57
C SER A 120 -16.16 -7.11 -3.50
N PRO A 121 -15.98 -5.87 -3.00
CA PRO A 121 -16.91 -5.27 -2.03
C PRO A 121 -18.33 -5.09 -2.57
N THR A 122 -18.49 -4.89 -3.88
CA THR A 122 -19.79 -4.67 -4.53
C THR A 122 -20.54 -5.96 -4.80
N ASP A 123 -19.82 -7.09 -4.97
CA ASP A 123 -20.36 -8.39 -5.35
C ASP A 123 -20.13 -9.44 -4.25
N ALA A 124 -19.84 -9.00 -3.03
CA ALA A 124 -19.58 -9.89 -1.89
C ALA A 124 -20.78 -10.78 -1.61
N SER A 125 -20.57 -12.09 -1.61
CA SER A 125 -21.57 -13.06 -1.19
C SER A 125 -21.82 -12.98 0.32
N ALA A 126 -22.88 -13.60 0.80
CA ALA A 126 -23.15 -13.69 2.24
C ALA A 126 -21.99 -14.39 3.00
N ASP A 127 -21.28 -15.31 2.34
CA ASP A 127 -20.12 -16.00 2.91
C ASP A 127 -18.90 -15.07 3.00
N ASP A 128 -18.70 -14.20 2.01
CA ASP A 128 -17.63 -13.19 2.00
C ASP A 128 -17.83 -12.16 3.11
N VAL A 129 -19.07 -11.68 3.28
CA VAL A 129 -19.45 -10.77 4.38
C VAL A 129 -19.21 -11.43 5.74
N ARG A 130 -19.54 -12.74 5.86
CA ARG A 130 -19.33 -13.52 7.09
C ARG A 130 -17.86 -13.64 7.45
N ALA A 131 -17.02 -13.97 6.49
CA ALA A 131 -15.59 -14.10 6.71
C ALA A 131 -14.93 -12.75 7.02
N ALA A 132 -15.35 -11.69 6.34
CA ALA A 132 -14.88 -10.33 6.61
C ALA A 132 -15.28 -9.84 8.01
N ALA A 133 -16.51 -10.12 8.44
CA ALA A 133 -16.95 -9.82 9.80
C ALA A 133 -16.13 -10.56 10.86
N GLN A 134 -15.81 -11.83 10.62
CA GLN A 134 -14.98 -12.62 11.54
C GLN A 134 -13.54 -12.10 11.63
N GLU A 135 -13.00 -11.57 10.54
CA GLU A 135 -11.66 -10.98 10.52
C GLU A 135 -11.62 -9.58 11.17
N ALA A 136 -12.62 -8.76 10.88
CA ALA A 136 -12.70 -7.40 11.41
C ALA A 136 -13.08 -7.34 12.91
N PHE A 137 -13.91 -8.27 13.37
CA PHE A 137 -14.44 -8.31 14.72
C PHE A 137 -14.23 -9.66 15.42
N PRO A 138 -12.99 -10.14 15.57
CA PRO A 138 -12.69 -11.50 16.04
C PRO A 138 -13.18 -11.79 17.47
N HIS A 139 -13.41 -10.76 18.27
CA HIS A 139 -13.81 -10.85 19.69
C HIS A 139 -15.29 -10.60 19.93
N ASP A 140 -16.06 -10.18 18.92
CA ASP A 140 -17.50 -9.95 19.05
C ASP A 140 -18.28 -11.26 18.83
N ALA A 141 -18.47 -12.00 19.92
CA ALA A 141 -19.14 -13.30 19.88
C ALA A 141 -20.62 -13.23 19.48
N GLU A 142 -21.31 -12.11 19.76
CA GLU A 142 -22.71 -11.89 19.42
C GLU A 142 -22.85 -11.64 17.93
N LEU A 143 -22.05 -10.73 17.39
CA LEU A 143 -21.94 -10.48 15.99
C LEU A 143 -21.64 -11.75 15.20
N LEU A 144 -20.60 -12.48 15.61
CA LEU A 144 -20.20 -13.70 14.92
C LEU A 144 -21.27 -14.79 14.96
N ARG A 145 -22.10 -14.84 16.00
CA ARG A 145 -23.27 -15.73 16.05
C ARG A 145 -24.37 -15.30 15.06
N ALA A 146 -24.74 -14.03 15.04
CA ALA A 146 -25.75 -13.49 14.13
C ALA A 146 -25.31 -13.71 12.66
N VAL A 147 -24.06 -13.40 12.32
CA VAL A 147 -23.50 -13.57 11.00
C VAL A 147 -23.46 -15.05 10.58
N ARG A 148 -23.08 -15.97 11.49
CA ARG A 148 -23.13 -17.42 11.22
C ARG A 148 -24.55 -17.95 11.00
N ALA A 149 -25.55 -17.36 11.67
CA ALA A 149 -26.96 -17.70 11.49
C ALA A 149 -27.58 -17.07 10.21
N GLY A 150 -26.81 -16.28 9.44
CA GLY A 150 -27.34 -15.54 8.29
C GLY A 150 -28.30 -14.41 8.67
N GLN A 151 -28.25 -13.97 9.93
CA GLN A 151 -29.10 -12.90 10.44
C GLN A 151 -28.39 -11.54 10.31
N VAL A 152 -29.16 -10.52 9.96
CA VAL A 152 -28.69 -9.14 10.06
C VAL A 152 -28.73 -8.74 11.53
N PRO A 153 -27.64 -8.18 12.10
CA PRO A 153 -27.64 -7.67 13.45
C PRO A 153 -28.74 -6.62 13.66
N ASP A 154 -29.28 -6.54 14.86
CA ASP A 154 -30.26 -5.49 15.17
C ASP A 154 -29.61 -4.10 15.18
N ARG A 155 -30.45 -3.07 15.17
CA ARG A 155 -30.02 -1.68 15.08
C ARG A 155 -29.07 -1.28 16.22
N GLU A 156 -29.36 -1.71 17.43
CA GLU A 156 -28.55 -1.38 18.61
C GLU A 156 -27.16 -2.00 18.50
N HIS A 157 -27.07 -3.23 17.99
CA HIS A 157 -25.80 -3.90 17.76
C HIS A 157 -24.98 -3.19 16.66
N VAL A 158 -25.65 -2.80 15.57
CA VAL A 158 -25.02 -2.03 14.48
C VAL A 158 -24.48 -0.68 14.99
N GLU A 159 -25.24 0.03 15.84
CA GLU A 159 -24.79 1.28 16.45
C GLU A 159 -23.57 1.07 17.36
N ARG A 160 -23.54 0.00 18.17
CA ARG A 160 -22.35 -0.36 18.99
C ARG A 160 -21.12 -0.67 18.13
N LEU A 161 -21.29 -1.32 16.99
CA LEU A 161 -20.18 -1.59 16.07
C LEU A 161 -19.63 -0.30 15.45
N ILE A 162 -20.49 0.62 15.06
CA ILE A 162 -20.10 1.94 14.58
C ILE A 162 -19.31 2.68 15.66
N ASP A 163 -19.81 2.70 16.89
CA ASP A 163 -19.14 3.32 18.03
C ASP A 163 -17.76 2.65 18.29
N HIS A 164 -17.70 1.32 18.29
CA HIS A 164 -16.45 0.59 18.50
C HIS A 164 -15.40 0.89 17.42
N VAL A 165 -15.80 0.96 16.16
CA VAL A 165 -14.86 1.29 15.05
C VAL A 165 -14.46 2.76 15.09
N THR A 166 -15.37 3.67 15.45
CA THR A 166 -15.07 5.11 15.55
C THR A 166 -14.26 5.47 16.79
N GLU A 167 -14.37 4.70 17.89
CA GLU A 167 -13.60 4.87 19.13
C GLU A 167 -12.28 4.11 19.11
N SER A 168 -12.04 3.23 18.12
CA SER A 168 -10.81 2.46 18.05
C SER A 168 -9.59 3.40 17.91
N GLU A 169 -8.44 2.97 18.47
CA GLU A 169 -7.15 3.69 18.35
C GLU A 169 -6.80 4.01 16.90
N ILE A 170 -7.36 3.25 15.97
CA ILE A 170 -7.27 3.43 14.52
C ILE A 170 -7.77 4.82 14.09
N PHE A 171 -8.87 5.29 14.69
CA PHE A 171 -9.43 6.62 14.42
C PHE A 171 -8.69 7.74 15.15
N THR A 172 -8.15 7.42 16.33
CA THR A 172 -7.48 8.42 17.19
C THR A 172 -6.00 8.59 16.88
N GLN A 173 -5.35 7.60 16.27
CA GLN A 173 -3.93 7.64 15.91
C GLN A 173 -3.63 8.31 14.57
N GLU A 174 -4.61 8.53 13.71
CA GLU A 174 -4.42 9.45 12.61
C GLU A 174 -4.86 10.86 13.03
N PRO A 175 -3.91 11.77 13.23
CA PRO A 175 -4.18 13.14 13.65
C PRO A 175 -4.91 13.99 12.61
N ASP A 176 -5.47 13.36 11.60
CA ASP A 176 -6.25 14.00 10.54
C ASP A 176 -7.67 14.38 10.99
N LEU A 177 -8.06 13.88 12.15
CA LEU A 177 -9.33 14.26 12.77
C LEU A 177 -9.04 15.32 13.83
N PRO A 178 -9.33 16.60 13.58
CA PRO A 178 -9.15 17.64 14.58
C PRO A 178 -9.95 17.26 15.83
N GLY A 179 -9.25 17.18 16.97
CA GLY A 179 -9.67 16.68 18.25
C GLY A 179 -11.15 16.85 18.51
N ARG A 180 -11.87 15.72 18.59
CA ARG A 180 -13.27 15.72 18.88
C ARG A 180 -13.66 14.55 19.76
N GLU A 181 -14.49 14.88 20.74
CA GLU A 181 -15.38 13.95 21.42
C GLU A 181 -16.12 13.10 20.39
N PRO A 182 -16.19 11.76 20.54
CA PRO A 182 -16.96 10.89 19.66
C PRO A 182 -18.41 11.37 19.60
N GLY A 183 -18.79 11.99 18.49
CA GLY A 183 -20.16 12.36 18.27
C GLY A 183 -20.95 11.09 17.99
N ARG A 184 -21.88 10.71 18.87
CA ARG A 184 -22.83 9.64 18.60
C ARG A 184 -23.42 9.81 17.20
N ALA A 185 -23.10 8.92 16.31
CA ALA A 185 -23.73 8.82 15.00
C ALA A 185 -25.21 8.48 15.24
N SER A 186 -26.06 9.49 15.18
CA SER A 186 -27.50 9.28 15.29
C SER A 186 -28.03 8.82 13.92
N LEU A 187 -28.36 7.56 13.79
CA LEU A 187 -29.14 7.01 12.67
C LEU A 187 -30.61 7.54 12.70
N ARG A 188 -30.80 8.84 12.92
CA ARG A 188 -32.11 9.52 12.89
C ARG A 188 -32.41 9.91 11.46
N GLY A 189 -33.16 9.10 10.75
CA GLY A 189 -33.78 9.40 9.46
C GLY A 189 -34.17 8.14 8.72
N GLU A 190 -35.41 8.08 8.29
CA GLU A 190 -36.08 7.18 7.34
C GLU A 190 -35.49 5.80 7.07
N ALA A 191 -36.36 4.79 6.99
CA ALA A 191 -36.16 3.35 6.81
C ALA A 191 -34.86 2.96 6.06
N LEU A 192 -33.70 2.98 6.75
CA LEU A 192 -32.48 2.40 6.24
C LEU A 192 -32.68 0.88 6.19
N ASP A 193 -32.45 0.29 5.02
CA ASP A 193 -32.35 -1.17 4.91
C ASP A 193 -31.16 -1.65 5.74
N LEU A 194 -31.45 -2.33 6.85
CA LEU A 194 -30.43 -2.83 7.78
C LEU A 194 -29.45 -3.79 7.11
N GLY A 195 -29.88 -4.49 6.06
CA GLY A 195 -29.02 -5.39 5.30
C GLY A 195 -27.96 -4.63 4.49
N THR A 196 -28.32 -3.53 3.86
CA THR A 196 -27.41 -2.64 3.15
C THR A 196 -26.45 -1.96 4.13
N LEU A 197 -26.99 -1.40 5.21
CA LEU A 197 -26.17 -0.75 6.25
C LEU A 197 -25.15 -1.72 6.87
N TRP A 198 -25.58 -2.94 7.15
CA TRP A 198 -24.70 -3.99 7.66
C TRP A 198 -23.55 -4.33 6.69
N ARG A 199 -23.87 -4.50 5.42
CA ARG A 199 -22.85 -4.75 4.38
C ARG A 199 -21.86 -3.60 4.32
N ASP A 200 -22.31 -2.36 4.35
CA ASP A 200 -21.47 -1.17 4.31
C ASP A 200 -20.52 -1.10 5.51
N ILE A 201 -21.01 -1.45 6.70
CA ILE A 201 -20.18 -1.50 7.92
C ILE A 201 -19.08 -2.57 7.81
N VAL A 202 -19.39 -3.76 7.29
CA VAL A 202 -18.40 -4.83 7.12
C VAL A 202 -17.35 -4.45 6.09
N VAL A 203 -17.76 -3.86 4.97
CA VAL A 203 -16.84 -3.36 3.95
C VAL A 203 -15.94 -2.28 4.54
N TRP A 204 -16.51 -1.36 5.29
CA TRP A 204 -15.78 -0.28 5.93
C TRP A 204 -14.82 -0.78 7.02
N ALA A 205 -15.23 -1.70 7.88
CA ALA A 205 -14.36 -2.32 8.88
C ALA A 205 -13.21 -3.09 8.23
N SER A 206 -13.48 -3.81 7.14
CA SER A 206 -12.44 -4.51 6.36
C SER A 206 -11.44 -3.53 5.74
N TYR A 207 -11.89 -2.36 5.28
CA TYR A 207 -11.03 -1.28 4.81
C TYR A 207 -10.06 -0.83 5.90
N TYR A 208 -10.56 -0.57 7.13
CA TYR A 208 -9.73 -0.13 8.23
C TYR A 208 -8.73 -1.20 8.67
N GLU A 209 -9.14 -2.46 8.77
CA GLU A 209 -8.22 -3.57 9.07
C GLU A 209 -7.09 -3.68 8.03
N MET A 210 -7.41 -3.57 6.74
CA MET A 210 -6.39 -3.61 5.68
C MET A 210 -5.47 -2.39 5.71
N ARG A 211 -6.01 -1.23 6.03
CA ARG A 211 -5.25 0.00 6.22
C ARG A 211 -4.23 -0.14 7.34
N GLU A 212 -4.67 -0.64 8.51
CA GLU A 212 -3.80 -0.90 9.66
C GLU A 212 -2.75 -1.96 9.35
N ARG A 213 -3.17 -3.05 8.72
CA ARG A 213 -2.27 -4.12 8.29
C ARG A 213 -1.18 -3.60 7.36
N ALA A 214 -1.53 -2.77 6.38
CA ALA A 214 -0.56 -2.11 5.50
C ALA A 214 0.43 -1.25 6.30
N GLY A 215 -0.05 -0.51 7.29
CA GLY A 215 0.79 0.27 8.22
C GLY A 215 1.77 -0.60 8.98
N ARG A 216 1.28 -1.59 9.71
CA ARG A 216 2.10 -2.51 10.52
C ARG A 216 3.13 -3.26 9.68
N ILE A 217 2.73 -3.83 8.53
CA ILE A 217 3.67 -4.53 7.63
C ILE A 217 4.71 -3.56 7.09
N GLY A 218 4.32 -2.33 6.76
CA GLY A 218 5.24 -1.30 6.30
C GLY A 218 6.31 -0.98 7.34
N GLU A 219 5.91 -0.70 8.58
CA GLU A 219 6.81 -0.35 9.67
C GLU A 219 7.69 -1.51 10.15
N SER A 220 7.28 -2.76 9.92
CA SER A 220 8.02 -3.97 10.32
C SER A 220 8.74 -4.62 9.14
N GLY A 221 8.10 -5.59 8.48
CA GLY A 221 8.71 -6.42 7.45
C GLY A 221 9.08 -5.67 6.17
N GLY A 222 8.27 -4.70 5.74
CA GLY A 222 8.60 -3.85 4.60
C GLY A 222 9.86 -3.03 4.84
N ARG A 223 9.98 -2.46 6.05
CA ARG A 223 11.17 -1.72 6.46
C ARG A 223 12.38 -2.64 6.63
N GLY A 224 12.18 -3.84 7.18
CA GLY A 224 13.19 -4.89 7.24
C GLY A 224 13.75 -5.26 5.87
N LEU A 225 12.85 -5.46 4.89
CA LEU A 225 13.23 -5.74 3.50
C LEU A 225 14.09 -4.62 2.91
N VAL A 226 13.73 -3.35 3.12
CA VAL A 226 14.55 -2.23 2.61
C VAL A 226 15.96 -2.22 3.24
N ARG A 227 16.08 -2.50 4.53
CA ARG A 227 17.37 -2.63 5.20
C ARG A 227 18.19 -3.78 4.64
N ASP A 228 17.56 -4.90 4.34
CA ASP A 228 18.27 -6.05 3.75
C ASP A 228 18.69 -5.75 2.31
N ILE A 229 17.89 -5.02 1.51
CA ILE A 229 18.29 -4.49 0.21
C ILE A 229 19.52 -3.57 0.34
N GLN A 230 19.49 -2.62 1.28
CA GLN A 230 20.60 -1.68 1.50
C GLN A 230 21.89 -2.38 1.97
N LYS A 231 21.78 -3.49 2.70
CA LYS A 231 22.95 -4.33 3.05
C LYS A 231 23.46 -5.14 1.86
N ALA A 232 22.56 -5.71 1.05
CA ALA A 232 22.91 -6.55 -0.10
C ALA A 232 23.49 -5.73 -1.26
N ALA A 233 23.01 -4.49 -1.46
CA ALA A 233 23.43 -3.57 -2.51
C ALA A 233 23.65 -2.16 -1.94
N PRO A 234 24.75 -1.91 -1.18
CA PRO A 234 24.94 -0.66 -0.45
C PRO A 234 25.03 0.59 -1.32
N SER A 235 25.45 0.43 -2.57
CA SER A 235 25.60 1.52 -3.55
C SER A 235 24.29 1.81 -4.31
N ALA A 236 23.27 0.95 -4.18
CA ALA A 236 22.05 1.08 -4.92
C ALA A 236 21.13 2.16 -4.35
N ARG A 237 20.53 2.93 -5.23
CA ARG A 237 19.41 3.83 -4.89
C ARG A 237 18.14 3.02 -4.74
N VAL A 238 17.47 3.14 -3.60
CA VAL A 238 16.24 2.41 -3.33
C VAL A 238 15.04 3.32 -3.61
N HIS A 239 14.16 2.87 -4.49
CA HIS A 239 12.94 3.54 -4.91
C HIS A 239 11.74 2.71 -4.46
N LEU A 240 10.78 3.34 -3.79
CA LEU A 240 9.55 2.68 -3.37
C LEU A 240 8.38 3.17 -4.22
N LEU A 241 7.57 2.22 -4.69
CA LEU A 241 6.35 2.50 -5.42
C LEU A 241 5.20 1.67 -4.84
N GLY A 242 4.14 2.33 -4.40
CA GLY A 242 2.95 1.69 -3.87
C GLY A 242 1.67 2.19 -4.50
N HIS A 243 0.72 1.28 -4.73
CA HIS A 243 -0.62 1.59 -5.19
C HIS A 243 -1.65 1.39 -4.08
N SER A 244 -2.59 2.31 -3.90
CA SER A 244 -3.69 2.19 -2.94
C SER A 244 -3.17 1.99 -1.50
N PHE A 245 -3.54 0.90 -0.81
CA PHE A 245 -2.94 0.53 0.48
C PHE A 245 -1.45 0.18 0.38
N GLY A 246 -0.95 -0.23 -0.79
CA GLY A 246 0.48 -0.34 -1.02
C GLY A 246 1.19 1.00 -0.92
N ALA A 247 0.53 2.11 -1.28
CA ALA A 247 1.06 3.46 -1.05
C ALA A 247 1.17 3.78 0.44
N ARG A 248 0.17 3.40 1.26
CA ARG A 248 0.25 3.49 2.71
C ARG A 248 1.40 2.63 3.26
N LEU A 249 1.54 1.39 2.78
CA LEU A 249 2.60 0.48 3.20
C LEU A 249 3.98 1.11 2.95
N VAL A 250 4.26 1.61 1.74
CA VAL A 250 5.56 2.23 1.43
C VAL A 250 5.79 3.55 2.16
N ALA A 251 4.74 4.34 2.43
CA ALA A 251 4.83 5.52 3.29
C ALA A 251 5.18 5.13 4.73
N SER A 252 4.63 4.03 5.25
CA SER A 252 4.95 3.46 6.56
C SER A 252 6.37 2.89 6.62
N VAL A 253 6.86 2.26 5.54
CA VAL A 253 8.28 1.89 5.41
C VAL A 253 9.17 3.11 5.57
N ALA A 254 8.86 4.20 4.87
CA ALA A 254 9.64 5.43 4.92
C ALA A 254 9.61 6.06 6.32
N ARG A 255 8.43 6.14 6.95
CA ARG A 255 8.30 6.68 8.29
C ARG A 255 9.02 5.84 9.34
N GLY A 256 8.74 4.55 9.34
CA GLY A 256 9.18 3.62 10.39
C GLY A 256 8.53 3.87 11.76
N PRO A 257 8.73 2.97 12.71
CA PRO A 257 8.25 3.13 14.07
C PRO A 257 9.02 4.25 14.80
N ASN A 258 8.40 4.80 15.84
CA ASN A 258 9.00 5.85 16.66
C ASN A 258 10.34 5.38 17.28
N GLY A 259 11.35 6.22 17.21
CA GLY A 259 12.68 5.94 17.76
C GLY A 259 13.57 5.06 16.86
N ASP A 260 13.08 4.59 15.74
CA ASP A 260 13.88 3.81 14.80
C ASP A 260 14.70 4.74 13.88
N PRO A 261 16.00 4.44 13.63
CA PRO A 261 16.83 5.27 12.76
C PRO A 261 16.18 5.45 11.37
N PRO A 262 16.16 6.68 10.83
CA PRO A 262 15.59 6.92 9.51
C PRO A 262 16.30 6.12 8.43
N LEU A 263 15.54 5.67 7.42
CA LEU A 263 16.10 5.13 6.18
C LEU A 263 16.57 6.29 5.29
N THR A 264 17.39 5.96 4.30
CA THR A 264 17.66 6.83 3.15
C THR A 264 17.06 6.20 1.91
N LEU A 265 16.07 6.86 1.33
CA LEU A 265 15.37 6.43 0.11
C LEU A 265 15.66 7.42 -1.01
N ALA A 266 15.86 6.92 -2.22
CA ALA A 266 16.11 7.77 -3.37
C ALA A 266 14.83 8.45 -3.88
N SER A 267 13.70 7.74 -3.91
CA SER A 267 12.39 8.33 -4.25
C SER A 267 11.24 7.53 -3.67
N LEU A 268 10.06 8.16 -3.56
CA LEU A 268 8.83 7.56 -3.07
C LEU A 268 7.68 7.91 -4.02
N HIS A 269 6.98 6.89 -4.52
CA HIS A 269 5.90 7.06 -5.49
C HIS A 269 4.61 6.47 -4.93
N LEU A 270 3.62 7.32 -4.73
CA LEU A 270 2.33 7.01 -4.11
C LEU A 270 1.24 7.12 -5.18
N LEU A 271 0.85 5.97 -5.73
CA LEU A 271 -0.14 5.91 -6.79
C LEU A 271 -1.53 5.69 -6.20
N GLN A 272 -2.43 6.66 -6.36
CA GLN A 272 -3.82 6.60 -5.85
C GLN A 272 -3.87 6.12 -4.40
N GLY A 273 -3.11 6.78 -3.51
CA GLY A 273 -2.91 6.33 -2.13
C GLY A 273 -4.19 6.28 -1.31
N ALA A 274 -4.40 5.17 -0.60
CA ALA A 274 -5.55 4.94 0.26
C ALA A 274 -5.23 5.27 1.73
N PHE A 275 -4.92 6.53 1.99
CA PHE A 275 -4.75 7.10 3.33
C PHE A 275 -5.00 8.61 3.27
N SER A 276 -5.08 9.26 4.42
CA SER A 276 -5.47 10.65 4.52
C SER A 276 -4.62 11.60 3.69
N HIS A 277 -5.26 12.56 3.06
CA HIS A 277 -4.61 13.64 2.32
C HIS A 277 -3.80 14.60 3.23
N PHE A 278 -4.05 14.60 4.55
CA PHE A 278 -3.24 15.32 5.53
C PHE A 278 -2.06 14.50 6.05
N GLY A 279 -1.90 13.25 5.62
CA GLY A 279 -0.88 12.35 6.16
C GLY A 279 0.55 12.89 6.17
N PHE A 280 0.91 13.78 5.24
CA PHE A 280 2.18 14.51 5.21
C PHE A 280 2.07 15.96 5.67
N GLY A 281 0.89 16.40 6.10
CA GLY A 281 0.58 17.79 6.43
C GLY A 281 1.36 18.30 7.64
N ALA A 282 1.69 19.59 7.62
CA ALA A 282 2.16 20.27 8.82
C ALA A 282 0.98 20.54 9.76
N ALA A 283 1.26 20.64 11.06
CA ALA A 283 0.25 21.07 12.03
C ALA A 283 -0.35 22.43 11.66
N THR A 284 -1.67 22.57 11.76
CA THR A 284 -2.39 23.80 11.46
C THR A 284 -3.45 24.08 12.52
N GLY A 285 -3.20 25.08 13.37
CA GLY A 285 -4.11 25.44 14.47
C GLY A 285 -4.26 24.26 15.46
N PRO A 286 -5.48 23.80 15.75
CA PRO A 286 -5.72 22.66 16.64
C PRO A 286 -5.44 21.30 16.00
N ALA A 287 -5.25 21.24 14.65
CA ALA A 287 -4.96 19.98 13.96
C ALA A 287 -3.48 19.61 14.13
N PRO A 288 -3.17 18.42 14.65
CA PRO A 288 -1.79 17.95 14.78
C PRO A 288 -1.14 17.74 13.41
N GLU A 289 0.16 17.49 13.39
CA GLU A 289 0.85 17.12 12.15
C GLU A 289 0.45 15.72 11.69
N GLY A 290 0.50 15.53 10.37
CA GLY A 290 0.14 14.25 9.75
C GLY A 290 1.11 13.13 10.12
N TYR A 291 0.60 11.90 10.18
CA TYR A 291 1.33 10.70 10.58
C TYR A 291 2.64 10.48 9.80
N PHE A 292 2.65 10.81 8.51
CA PHE A 292 3.82 10.69 7.63
C PHE A 292 4.67 11.97 7.54
N ARG A 293 4.33 13.02 8.28
CA ARG A 293 5.11 14.26 8.30
C ARG A 293 6.60 14.04 8.60
N PRO A 294 7.00 13.13 9.51
CA PRO A 294 8.41 12.82 9.77
C PRO A 294 9.20 12.38 8.54
N VAL A 295 8.57 11.81 7.51
CA VAL A 295 9.25 11.47 6.24
C VAL A 295 9.83 12.72 5.58
N LEU A 296 9.11 13.84 5.63
CA LEU A 296 9.55 15.13 5.07
C LEU A 296 10.54 15.85 6.00
N THR A 297 10.21 15.95 7.29
CA THR A 297 11.03 16.69 8.26
C THR A 297 12.39 16.06 8.50
N ASN A 298 12.47 14.73 8.48
CA ASN A 298 13.71 13.96 8.63
C ASN A 298 14.44 13.71 7.29
N ARG A 299 13.89 14.20 6.18
CA ARG A 299 14.45 14.02 4.83
C ARG A 299 14.77 12.56 4.50
N VAL A 300 13.86 11.67 4.88
CA VAL A 300 14.01 10.22 4.64
C VAL A 300 14.11 9.91 3.15
N VAL A 301 13.42 10.67 2.31
CA VAL A 301 13.47 10.60 0.86
C VAL A 301 14.34 11.75 0.36
N THR A 302 15.47 11.42 -0.26
CA THR A 302 16.43 12.41 -0.76
C THR A 302 16.02 13.01 -2.10
N GLY A 303 15.36 12.22 -2.95
CA GLY A 303 14.79 12.65 -4.22
C GLY A 303 13.31 13.07 -4.09
N PRO A 304 12.53 12.99 -5.17
CA PRO A 304 11.14 13.43 -5.16
C PRO A 304 10.21 12.41 -4.49
N ILE A 305 9.15 12.93 -3.87
CA ILE A 305 7.96 12.18 -3.48
C ILE A 305 6.86 12.54 -4.47
N LEU A 306 6.36 11.56 -5.23
CA LEU A 306 5.30 11.76 -6.21
C LEU A 306 3.98 11.16 -5.70
N VAL A 307 2.92 11.95 -5.78
CA VAL A 307 1.56 11.57 -5.38
C VAL A 307 0.64 11.75 -6.57
N THR A 308 0.18 10.66 -7.18
CA THR A 308 -0.89 10.75 -8.18
C THR A 308 -2.23 10.86 -7.47
N HIS A 309 -3.10 11.72 -7.99
CA HIS A 309 -4.47 11.86 -7.50
C HIS A 309 -5.43 12.16 -8.66
N THR A 310 -6.68 11.69 -8.53
CA THR A 310 -7.74 11.96 -9.52
C THR A 310 -9.12 12.02 -8.87
N GLY A 311 -9.96 12.93 -9.34
CA GLY A 311 -11.37 12.96 -8.99
C GLY A 311 -12.18 11.79 -9.56
N ASN A 312 -11.62 11.02 -10.51
CA ASN A 312 -12.25 9.83 -11.08
C ASN A 312 -12.19 8.60 -10.16
N ASP A 313 -11.48 8.70 -9.04
CA ASP A 313 -11.33 7.61 -8.07
C ASP A 313 -12.59 7.46 -7.20
N LEU A 314 -13.61 6.81 -7.78
CA LEU A 314 -14.87 6.58 -7.08
C LEU A 314 -14.70 5.64 -5.88
N ALA A 315 -13.80 4.67 -5.94
CA ALA A 315 -13.60 3.72 -4.85
C ALA A 315 -13.12 4.42 -3.57
N LEU A 316 -12.09 5.26 -3.66
CA LEU A 316 -11.63 6.07 -2.53
C LEU A 316 -12.66 7.14 -2.13
N SER A 317 -13.32 7.78 -3.08
CA SER A 317 -14.32 8.81 -2.79
C SER A 317 -15.51 8.24 -2.00
N ILE A 318 -16.02 7.06 -2.35
CA ILE A 318 -17.11 6.39 -1.63
C ILE A 318 -16.66 5.98 -0.22
N LEU A 319 -15.51 5.33 -0.09
CA LEU A 319 -15.01 4.85 1.20
C LEU A 319 -14.79 6.00 2.20
N TYR A 320 -14.23 7.12 1.75
CA TYR A 320 -14.02 8.28 2.61
C TYR A 320 -15.31 9.07 2.87
N THR A 321 -16.29 9.03 1.97
CA THR A 321 -17.62 9.60 2.20
C THR A 321 -18.38 8.79 3.26
N LEU A 322 -18.35 7.47 3.21
CA LEU A 322 -18.92 6.60 4.24
C LEU A 322 -18.25 6.86 5.60
N ALA A 323 -16.93 6.92 5.67
CA ALA A 323 -16.22 7.27 6.89
C ALA A 323 -16.68 8.60 7.48
N SER A 324 -16.88 9.63 6.64
CA SER A 324 -17.36 10.95 7.09
C SER A 324 -18.80 10.93 7.58
N THR A 325 -19.66 10.09 6.97
CA THR A 325 -21.06 9.92 7.36
C THR A 325 -21.17 9.22 8.71
N PHE A 326 -20.42 8.15 8.93
CA PHE A 326 -20.38 7.41 10.20
C PHE A 326 -19.76 8.23 11.33
N ALA A 327 -18.79 9.10 11.04
CA ALA A 327 -18.24 10.03 12.03
C ALA A 327 -19.16 11.22 12.36
N GLY A 328 -20.37 11.28 11.80
CA GLY A 328 -21.35 12.34 12.07
C GLY A 328 -20.94 13.72 11.56
N HIS A 329 -20.02 13.79 10.59
CA HIS A 329 -19.48 15.05 10.08
C HIS A 329 -19.97 15.38 8.68
N THR A 330 -20.95 16.27 8.60
CA THR A 330 -21.41 16.89 7.35
C THR A 330 -20.77 18.27 7.08
N ARG A 331 -19.82 18.74 7.93
CA ARG A 331 -19.26 20.08 7.81
C ARG A 331 -17.78 20.07 7.44
N SER A 332 -17.47 20.63 6.28
CA SER A 332 -16.10 20.95 5.88
C SER A 332 -15.50 22.01 6.84
N VAL A 333 -14.32 21.74 7.36
CA VAL A 333 -13.54 22.76 8.07
C VAL A 333 -12.81 23.59 6.99
N ARG A 334 -13.19 24.88 6.85
CA ARG A 334 -12.66 25.81 5.83
C ARG A 334 -12.88 25.34 4.38
N GLY A 335 -14.00 24.63 4.08
CA GLY A 335 -14.31 24.18 2.73
C GLY A 335 -13.57 22.90 2.27
N VAL A 336 -12.76 22.30 3.12
CA VAL A 336 -12.07 21.03 2.85
C VAL A 336 -12.74 19.94 3.68
N ASN A 337 -13.08 18.81 3.02
CA ASN A 337 -13.56 17.64 3.74
C ASN A 337 -12.41 17.10 4.63
N PRO A 338 -12.59 16.99 5.96
CA PRO A 338 -11.56 16.43 6.83
C PRO A 338 -11.24 14.96 6.51
N PHE A 339 -12.17 14.27 5.87
CA PHE A 339 -12.04 12.89 5.42
C PHE A 339 -11.79 12.87 3.91
N GLY A 340 -10.55 12.89 3.50
CA GLY A 340 -10.17 12.83 2.10
C GLY A 340 -8.96 11.94 1.89
N ALA A 341 -9.01 11.10 0.84
CA ALA A 341 -7.88 10.27 0.46
C ALA A 341 -6.83 11.09 -0.31
N ILE A 342 -5.56 10.81 -0.06
CA ILE A 342 -4.45 11.42 -0.81
C ILE A 342 -4.52 11.08 -2.30
N GLY A 343 -5.06 9.92 -2.68
CA GLY A 343 -5.29 9.52 -4.07
C GLY A 343 -6.42 10.27 -4.77
N VAL A 344 -7.27 11.03 -4.04
CA VAL A 344 -8.34 11.85 -4.60
C VAL A 344 -7.94 13.31 -4.72
N THR A 345 -7.30 13.87 -3.70
CA THR A 345 -7.06 15.30 -3.59
C THR A 345 -5.57 15.70 -3.57
N GLY A 346 -4.67 14.73 -3.53
CA GLY A 346 -3.25 14.95 -3.31
C GLY A 346 -2.91 15.20 -1.85
N ALA A 347 -1.64 15.43 -1.54
CA ALA A 347 -1.14 15.75 -0.21
C ALA A 347 -1.47 17.22 0.14
N LEU A 348 -2.28 17.43 1.17
CA LEU A 348 -2.66 18.76 1.65
C LEU A 348 -1.76 19.19 2.81
N ASN A 349 -1.55 20.50 2.94
CA ASN A 349 -0.70 21.13 3.97
C ASN A 349 0.74 20.60 4.05
N ALA A 350 1.18 19.87 3.01
CA ALA A 350 2.50 19.25 2.93
C ALA A 350 3.57 20.15 2.25
N GLY A 351 3.18 21.29 1.71
CA GLY A 351 4.03 22.11 0.84
C GLY A 351 4.21 21.49 -0.56
N ALA A 352 3.27 20.64 -0.99
CA ALA A 352 3.35 19.95 -2.26
C ALA A 352 3.23 20.89 -3.45
N GLN A 353 4.13 20.72 -4.44
CA GLN A 353 4.01 21.37 -5.74
C GLN A 353 2.95 20.65 -6.58
N ARG A 354 2.22 21.39 -7.41
CA ARG A 354 1.12 20.83 -8.23
C ARG A 354 1.53 20.75 -9.68
N PHE A 355 1.28 19.61 -10.29
CA PHE A 355 1.40 19.37 -11.72
C PHE A 355 0.14 18.71 -12.26
N VAL A 356 -0.23 19.05 -13.48
CA VAL A 356 -1.22 18.29 -14.22
C VAL A 356 -0.46 17.23 -15.02
N LEU A 357 -0.83 15.96 -14.82
CA LEU A 357 -0.23 14.85 -15.54
C LEU A 357 -0.99 14.62 -16.84
N ASP A 358 -0.36 14.92 -17.93
CA ASP A 358 -0.83 14.61 -19.28
C ASP A 358 0.35 14.17 -20.19
N ALA A 359 0.06 13.68 -21.38
CA ALA A 359 1.07 13.15 -22.30
C ALA A 359 2.12 14.20 -22.74
N ALA A 360 1.76 15.48 -22.77
CA ALA A 360 2.60 16.58 -23.23
C ALA A 360 3.31 17.32 -22.09
N ALA A 361 2.91 17.09 -20.83
CA ALA A 361 3.41 17.86 -19.70
C ALA A 361 4.93 17.70 -19.52
N PRO A 362 5.69 18.80 -19.45
CA PRO A 362 7.08 18.74 -19.04
C PRO A 362 7.16 18.40 -17.55
N LEU A 363 7.72 17.25 -17.22
CA LEU A 363 7.88 16.78 -15.85
C LEU A 363 9.29 17.12 -15.34
N THR A 364 9.38 18.11 -14.48
CA THR A 364 10.63 18.54 -13.83
C THR A 364 10.48 18.42 -12.31
N PHE A 365 11.22 17.49 -11.73
CA PHE A 365 11.19 17.26 -10.29
C PHE A 365 12.51 17.63 -9.64
N GLY A 366 12.46 18.19 -8.45
CA GLY A 366 13.62 18.49 -7.61
C GLY A 366 13.73 17.52 -6.44
N ASN A 367 14.91 17.41 -5.91
CA ASN A 367 15.21 16.55 -4.78
C ASN A 367 14.60 17.09 -3.47
N GLY A 368 14.19 16.17 -2.58
CA GLY A 368 13.65 16.49 -1.27
C GLY A 368 12.29 17.19 -1.27
N GLN A 369 11.54 17.10 -2.37
CA GLN A 369 10.26 17.78 -2.53
C GLN A 369 9.12 16.79 -2.76
N ILE A 370 7.90 17.18 -2.39
CA ILE A 370 6.68 16.44 -2.64
C ILE A 370 5.85 17.09 -3.75
N TYR A 371 5.29 16.27 -4.62
CA TYR A 371 4.56 16.69 -5.81
C TYR A 371 3.20 16.03 -5.88
N ASN A 372 2.14 16.82 -6.04
CA ASN A 372 0.81 16.37 -6.38
C ASN A 372 0.65 16.35 -7.90
N LEU A 373 0.44 15.18 -8.46
CA LEU A 373 0.23 14.95 -9.88
C LEU A 373 -1.27 14.73 -10.12
N GLN A 374 -1.97 15.78 -10.55
CA GLN A 374 -3.36 15.70 -10.95
C GLN A 374 -3.47 14.87 -12.22
N SER A 375 -4.12 13.73 -12.15
CA SER A 375 -4.06 12.66 -13.15
C SER A 375 -5.41 12.34 -13.79
N ASP A 376 -6.38 13.27 -13.75
CA ASP A 376 -7.76 13.04 -14.23
C ASP A 376 -7.82 12.62 -15.69
N ALA A 377 -6.92 13.16 -16.54
CA ALA A 377 -6.85 12.80 -17.95
C ALA A 377 -6.20 11.43 -18.22
N VAL A 378 -5.46 10.88 -17.25
CA VAL A 378 -4.60 9.70 -17.43
C VAL A 378 -5.13 8.49 -16.64
N ILE A 379 -5.65 8.72 -15.43
CA ILE A 379 -6.14 7.68 -14.54
C ILE A 379 -7.68 7.74 -14.52
N PRO A 380 -8.36 6.85 -15.27
CA PRO A 380 -9.82 6.86 -15.38
C PRO A 380 -10.53 6.26 -14.15
N ASN A 381 -9.85 5.41 -13.36
CA ASN A 381 -10.40 4.78 -12.15
C ASN A 381 -9.28 4.39 -11.17
N HIS A 382 -9.65 3.93 -9.97
CA HIS A 382 -8.70 3.57 -8.90
C HIS A 382 -7.63 2.56 -9.31
N GLY A 383 -7.97 1.61 -10.17
CA GLY A 383 -7.10 0.48 -10.53
C GLY A 383 -6.10 0.76 -11.65
N ASP A 384 -6.33 1.80 -12.47
CA ASP A 384 -5.62 2.01 -13.73
C ASP A 384 -4.36 2.86 -13.59
N VAL A 385 -3.50 2.48 -12.65
CA VAL A 385 -2.26 3.22 -12.32
C VAL A 385 -1.05 2.80 -13.14
N GLU A 386 -1.17 1.77 -13.99
CA GLU A 386 -0.07 1.31 -14.87
C GLU A 386 -0.03 2.06 -16.22
N GLN A 387 -0.79 3.14 -16.39
CA GLN A 387 -0.81 3.94 -17.62
C GLN A 387 0.58 4.47 -17.97
N LEU A 388 0.87 4.56 -19.28
CA LEU A 388 2.20 4.94 -19.78
C LEU A 388 2.69 6.28 -19.21
N ASP A 389 1.80 7.27 -19.09
CA ASP A 389 2.16 8.58 -18.54
C ASP A 389 2.42 8.58 -17.05
N VAL A 390 1.75 7.70 -16.29
CA VAL A 390 2.06 7.47 -14.87
C VAL A 390 3.46 6.87 -14.74
N VAL A 391 3.77 5.84 -15.52
CA VAL A 391 5.10 5.21 -15.53
C VAL A 391 6.17 6.21 -15.97
N ARG A 392 5.88 7.06 -16.97
CA ARG A 392 6.77 8.15 -17.40
C ARG A 392 7.07 9.13 -16.26
N ALA A 393 6.06 9.53 -15.49
CA ALA A 393 6.25 10.44 -14.36
C ALA A 393 7.14 9.79 -13.28
N VAL A 394 6.92 8.53 -12.95
CA VAL A 394 7.74 7.80 -11.99
C VAL A 394 9.20 7.69 -12.48
N LEU A 395 9.41 7.31 -13.73
CA LEU A 395 10.77 7.23 -14.31
C LEU A 395 11.46 8.60 -14.32
N ARG A 396 10.74 9.70 -14.57
CA ARG A 396 11.28 11.06 -14.44
C ARG A 396 11.64 11.38 -12.99
N GLY A 397 10.85 10.94 -12.01
CA GLY A 397 11.19 11.06 -10.59
C GLY A 397 12.44 10.25 -10.22
N ILE A 398 12.62 9.07 -10.80
CA ILE A 398 13.82 8.24 -10.61
C ILE A 398 15.04 8.88 -11.29
N SER A 399 14.89 9.50 -12.45
CA SER A 399 16.00 10.00 -13.23
C SER A 399 16.76 11.17 -12.58
N VAL A 400 16.10 11.92 -11.71
CA VAL A 400 16.71 13.06 -11.00
C VAL A 400 17.45 12.69 -9.71
N THR A 401 17.49 11.40 -9.37
CA THR A 401 18.15 10.89 -8.15
C THR A 401 19.58 10.41 -8.37
#